data_ce2ed8daf4fb9a2abfde10d778fb61cd
#
_entry.id   ce2ed8daf4fb9a2abfde10d778fb61cd
#
_cell.length_a   1.000
_cell.length_b   1.000
_cell.length_c   1.000
_cell.angle_alpha   90.00
_cell.angle_beta   90.00
_cell.angle_gamma   90.00
#
_symmetry.space_group_name_H-M   'P 1'
#
loop_
_entity.id
_entity.type
_entity.pdbx_description
1 polymer ?
#
loop_
_entity_poly.entity_id
_entity_poly.type
_entity_poly.pdbx_seq_one_letter_code
_entity_poly.pdbx_strand_id
1 'polypeptide(L)'
;MNFLVTLAFEPGFFGSEPVHTALAVGGGAALVSGVVGVFTVMRGQSFAGHALADVSSAGGAASFLIGINPLIGFLIMAIMGAGGMELIGARQARERDLVTGVVLGAGLGLAALFLYFDVTSTSTTGAAITVMFGSMFAIPASMIPLALAVGIGALIAVAVLFRPLLLSSLDPELAAIRGVRVRVVGFLHLLALALAVSLSAITVGAILSTALLIGPAAIALRVAKRPGWAVALSALIGVGVTWGGILLAYDSYYWTPGRGWPVSFFVVTLVFVLYVISGRAGQNRERIAARDLGEA
;
A
#
# COMPACT_ATOMS: atom_id res chain seq x y z
N MET A 1 10.69 33.17 -11.91
CA MET A 1 9.81 32.25 -11.17
C MET A 1 9.01 31.32 -12.11
N ASN A 2 8.73 31.73 -13.35
CA ASN A 2 7.96 30.94 -14.32
C ASN A 2 8.72 29.74 -14.94
N PHE A 3 10.06 29.82 -15.12
CA PHE A 3 10.82 28.76 -15.80
C PHE A 3 10.91 27.46 -15.00
N LEU A 4 11.09 27.53 -13.67
CA LEU A 4 11.11 26.33 -12.83
C LEU A 4 9.73 25.70 -12.64
N VAL A 5 8.66 26.52 -12.67
CA VAL A 5 7.27 26.04 -12.60
C VAL A 5 6.86 25.37 -13.92
N THR A 6 7.29 25.90 -15.07
CA THR A 6 7.05 25.28 -16.39
C THR A 6 7.93 24.07 -16.65
N LEU A 7 9.04 23.90 -15.93
CA LEU A 7 9.88 22.72 -16.02
C LEU A 7 9.35 21.55 -15.16
N ALA A 8 8.59 21.86 -14.09
CA ALA A 8 8.07 20.89 -13.14
C ALA A 8 6.57 20.60 -13.31
N PHE A 9 5.83 21.47 -14.01
CA PHE A 9 4.39 21.31 -14.23
C PHE A 9 4.05 21.68 -15.66
N GLU A 10 3.80 20.69 -16.48
CA GLU A 10 3.31 20.90 -17.84
C GLU A 10 1.93 21.56 -17.84
N PRO A 11 1.60 22.36 -18.87
CA PRO A 11 0.34 23.08 -18.94
C PRO A 11 -0.87 22.17 -18.82
N GLY A 12 -1.80 22.51 -17.89
CA GLY A 12 -3.05 21.78 -17.69
C GLY A 12 -3.04 20.76 -16.55
N PHE A 13 -1.90 20.51 -15.87
CA PHE A 13 -1.83 19.59 -14.73
C PHE A 13 -2.93 19.88 -13.68
N PHE A 14 -3.00 21.11 -13.19
CA PHE A 14 -4.00 21.52 -12.20
C PHE A 14 -5.40 21.76 -12.78
N GLY A 15 -5.60 21.75 -14.10
CA GLY A 15 -6.90 21.86 -14.76
C GLY A 15 -7.53 20.52 -15.15
N SER A 16 -6.80 19.42 -14.98
CA SER A 16 -7.23 18.09 -15.41
C SER A 16 -8.01 17.36 -14.33
N GLU A 17 -9.27 17.01 -14.58
CA GLU A 17 -10.10 16.23 -13.66
C GLU A 17 -9.48 14.85 -13.30
N PRO A 18 -8.91 14.07 -14.24
CA PRO A 18 -8.20 12.85 -13.92
C PRO A 18 -7.04 13.03 -12.95
N VAL A 19 -6.32 14.15 -13.02
CA VAL A 19 -5.23 14.46 -12.09
C VAL A 19 -5.77 14.74 -10.68
N HIS A 20 -6.85 15.52 -10.55
CA HIS A 20 -7.46 15.76 -9.24
C HIS A 20 -7.96 14.48 -8.60
N THR A 21 -8.59 13.59 -9.36
CA THR A 21 -9.02 12.28 -8.87
C THR A 21 -7.83 11.42 -8.46
N ALA A 22 -6.76 11.39 -9.26
CA ALA A 22 -5.53 10.66 -8.96
C ALA A 22 -4.86 11.17 -7.67
N LEU A 23 -4.75 12.51 -7.51
CA LEU A 23 -4.19 13.11 -6.31
C LEU A 23 -5.02 12.80 -5.05
N ALA A 24 -6.35 12.85 -5.15
CA ALA A 24 -7.25 12.56 -4.03
C ALA A 24 -7.24 11.08 -3.64
N VAL A 25 -7.49 10.17 -4.59
CA VAL A 25 -7.57 8.73 -4.32
C VAL A 25 -6.18 8.14 -4.07
N GLY A 26 -5.19 8.49 -4.89
CA GLY A 26 -3.81 8.04 -4.73
C GLY A 26 -3.15 8.57 -3.46
N GLY A 27 -3.34 9.85 -3.15
CA GLY A 27 -2.87 10.44 -1.88
C GLY A 27 -3.53 9.82 -0.67
N GLY A 28 -4.86 9.58 -0.73
CA GLY A 28 -5.60 8.88 0.31
C GLY A 28 -5.12 7.45 0.51
N ALA A 29 -4.94 6.68 -0.55
CA ALA A 29 -4.40 5.32 -0.51
C ALA A 29 -2.97 5.30 0.09
N ALA A 30 -2.12 6.23 -0.32
CA ALA A 30 -0.75 6.35 0.18
C ALA A 30 -0.69 6.71 1.68
N LEU A 31 -1.56 7.61 2.14
CA LEU A 31 -1.68 7.97 3.55
C LEU A 31 -2.09 6.75 4.39
N VAL A 32 -3.15 6.04 3.97
CA VAL A 32 -3.62 4.84 4.66
C VAL A 32 -2.56 3.76 4.68
N SER A 33 -1.92 3.49 3.53
CA SER A 33 -0.84 2.50 3.39
C SER A 33 0.37 2.85 4.26
N GLY A 34 0.74 4.14 4.32
CA GLY A 34 1.83 4.61 5.17
C GLY A 34 1.55 4.38 6.67
N VAL A 35 0.32 4.67 7.11
CA VAL A 35 -0.09 4.47 8.51
C VAL A 35 -0.15 2.99 8.88
N VAL A 36 -0.86 2.17 8.07
CA VAL A 36 -1.02 0.73 8.30
C VAL A 36 0.32 0.00 8.14
N GLY A 37 1.12 0.41 7.16
CA GLY A 37 2.41 -0.19 6.82
C GLY A 37 3.40 -0.18 7.98
N VAL A 38 3.44 0.86 8.81
CA VAL A 38 4.32 0.91 9.98
C VAL A 38 4.05 -0.26 10.92
N PHE A 39 2.78 -0.51 11.26
CA PHE A 39 2.43 -1.65 12.11
C PHE A 39 2.65 -2.98 11.40
N THR A 40 2.42 -3.04 10.10
CA THR A 40 2.68 -4.24 9.28
C THR A 40 4.16 -4.62 9.33
N VAL A 41 5.07 -3.65 9.17
CA VAL A 41 6.53 -3.88 9.25
C VAL A 41 6.94 -4.22 10.69
N MET A 42 6.46 -3.49 11.71
CA MET A 42 6.79 -3.77 13.11
C MET A 42 6.35 -5.16 13.57
N ARG A 43 5.26 -5.68 13.02
CA ARG A 43 4.73 -7.03 13.33
C ARG A 43 5.34 -8.14 12.50
N GLY A 44 6.25 -7.82 11.56
CA GLY A 44 6.81 -8.80 10.62
C GLY A 44 5.77 -9.37 9.64
N GLN A 45 4.70 -8.63 9.35
CA GLN A 45 3.58 -9.07 8.50
C GLN A 45 3.68 -8.55 7.06
N SER A 46 4.87 -8.16 6.61
CA SER A 46 5.08 -7.64 5.25
C SER A 46 4.68 -8.66 4.18
N PHE A 47 4.92 -9.94 4.42
CA PHE A 47 4.51 -11.01 3.52
C PHE A 47 2.99 -11.18 3.47
N ALA A 48 2.28 -11.03 4.60
CA ALA A 48 0.82 -11.04 4.63
C ALA A 48 0.24 -9.84 3.86
N GLY A 49 0.88 -8.66 3.92
CA GLY A 49 0.49 -7.51 3.11
C GLY A 49 0.58 -7.78 1.61
N HIS A 50 1.68 -8.40 1.17
CA HIS A 50 1.85 -8.81 -0.23
C HIS A 50 0.81 -9.85 -0.66
N ALA A 51 0.61 -10.88 0.16
CA ALA A 51 -0.36 -11.93 -0.12
C ALA A 51 -1.80 -11.38 -0.23
N LEU A 52 -2.19 -10.43 0.64
CA LEU A 52 -3.50 -9.79 0.56
C LEU A 52 -3.66 -8.93 -0.69
N ALA A 53 -2.57 -8.30 -1.18
CA ALA A 53 -2.59 -7.58 -2.45
C ALA A 53 -2.90 -8.51 -3.63
N ASP A 54 -2.22 -9.64 -3.68
CA ASP A 54 -2.40 -10.61 -4.74
C ASP A 54 -3.77 -11.31 -4.66
N VAL A 55 -4.21 -11.69 -3.46
CA VAL A 55 -5.57 -12.23 -3.25
C VAL A 55 -6.64 -11.22 -3.66
N SER A 56 -6.44 -9.95 -3.32
CA SER A 56 -7.39 -8.88 -3.68
C SER A 56 -7.51 -8.71 -5.19
N SER A 57 -6.45 -8.99 -5.94
CA SER A 57 -6.45 -8.90 -7.41
C SER A 57 -7.43 -9.86 -8.08
N ALA A 58 -7.69 -11.02 -7.45
CA ALA A 58 -8.74 -11.95 -7.92
C ALA A 58 -10.12 -11.29 -7.86
N GLY A 59 -10.40 -10.53 -6.79
CA GLY A 59 -11.65 -9.77 -6.69
C GLY A 59 -11.75 -8.63 -7.68
N GLY A 60 -10.64 -7.93 -7.91
CA GLY A 60 -10.54 -6.91 -8.96
C GLY A 60 -10.84 -7.49 -10.34
N ALA A 61 -10.21 -8.61 -10.69
CA ALA A 61 -10.45 -9.32 -11.95
C ALA A 61 -11.91 -9.81 -12.08
N ALA A 62 -12.45 -10.44 -11.02
CA ALA A 62 -13.85 -10.88 -11.01
C ALA A 62 -14.83 -9.71 -11.23
N SER A 63 -14.51 -8.52 -10.72
CA SER A 63 -15.36 -7.32 -10.87
C SER A 63 -15.50 -6.87 -12.32
N PHE A 64 -14.45 -7.01 -13.12
CA PHE A 64 -14.53 -6.70 -14.55
C PHE A 64 -15.44 -7.69 -15.29
N LEU A 65 -15.43 -8.98 -14.93
CA LEU A 65 -16.29 -10.00 -15.51
C LEU A 65 -17.79 -9.75 -15.24
N ILE A 66 -18.13 -9.34 -14.02
CA ILE A 66 -19.54 -9.15 -13.60
C ILE A 66 -20.00 -7.71 -13.70
N GLY A 67 -19.16 -6.80 -14.15
CA GLY A 67 -19.51 -5.39 -14.40
C GLY A 67 -19.78 -4.56 -13.13
N ILE A 68 -19.15 -4.91 -11.99
CA ILE A 68 -19.26 -4.13 -10.75
C ILE A 68 -18.02 -3.24 -10.53
N ASN A 69 -18.13 -2.33 -9.57
CA ASN A 69 -17.02 -1.47 -9.18
C ASN A 69 -15.81 -2.30 -8.72
N PRO A 70 -14.62 -2.18 -9.38
CA PRO A 70 -13.45 -2.98 -9.05
C PRO A 70 -13.00 -2.86 -7.59
N LEU A 71 -13.12 -1.67 -6.96
CA LEU A 71 -12.75 -1.49 -5.56
C LEU A 71 -13.55 -2.40 -4.62
N ILE A 72 -14.83 -2.65 -4.93
CA ILE A 72 -15.67 -3.57 -4.13
C ILE A 72 -15.11 -5.00 -4.22
N GLY A 73 -14.73 -5.46 -5.41
CA GLY A 73 -14.15 -6.78 -5.57
C GLY A 73 -12.79 -6.91 -4.88
N PHE A 74 -11.90 -5.93 -5.03
CA PHE A 74 -10.64 -5.88 -4.29
C PHE A 74 -10.88 -5.99 -2.78
N LEU A 75 -11.85 -5.25 -2.22
CA LEU A 75 -12.19 -5.26 -0.80
C LEU A 75 -12.72 -6.61 -0.33
N ILE A 76 -13.69 -7.18 -1.06
CA ILE A 76 -14.29 -8.46 -0.69
C ILE A 76 -13.21 -9.54 -0.61
N MET A 77 -12.39 -9.68 -1.65
CA MET A 77 -11.35 -10.71 -1.69
C MET A 77 -10.24 -10.46 -0.68
N ALA A 78 -9.84 -9.22 -0.42
CA ALA A 78 -8.86 -8.91 0.62
C ALA A 78 -9.39 -9.26 2.02
N ILE A 79 -10.66 -8.95 2.33
CA ILE A 79 -11.29 -9.30 3.60
C ILE A 79 -11.43 -10.83 3.73
N MET A 80 -11.82 -11.52 2.67
CA MET A 80 -11.87 -12.99 2.65
C MET A 80 -10.48 -13.60 2.85
N GLY A 81 -9.45 -13.05 2.22
CA GLY A 81 -8.06 -13.46 2.42
C GLY A 81 -7.59 -13.26 3.85
N ALA A 82 -7.86 -12.11 4.45
CA ALA A 82 -7.56 -11.83 5.86
C ALA A 82 -8.30 -12.79 6.80
N GLY A 83 -9.59 -13.05 6.54
CA GLY A 83 -10.39 -14.03 7.27
C GLY A 83 -9.85 -15.44 7.13
N GLY A 84 -9.47 -15.85 5.92
CA GLY A 84 -8.86 -17.15 5.65
C GLY A 84 -7.56 -17.35 6.42
N MET A 85 -6.68 -16.36 6.42
CA MET A 85 -5.42 -16.39 7.19
C MET A 85 -5.67 -16.56 8.70
N GLU A 86 -6.70 -15.91 9.25
CA GLU A 86 -7.04 -16.02 10.67
C GLU A 86 -7.72 -17.36 11.00
N LEU A 87 -8.62 -17.86 10.13
CA LEU A 87 -9.35 -19.11 10.34
C LEU A 87 -8.42 -20.34 10.35
N ILE A 88 -7.42 -20.37 9.45
CA ILE A 88 -6.41 -21.44 9.41
C ILE A 88 -5.53 -21.42 10.68
N GLY A 89 -5.40 -20.26 11.31
CA GLY A 89 -4.95 -20.12 12.71
C GLY A 89 -3.54 -20.61 12.97
N ALA A 90 -2.53 -19.91 12.47
CA ALA A 90 -1.13 -20.22 12.76
C ALA A 90 -0.71 -19.68 14.14
N ARG A 91 -0.18 -20.53 15.01
CA ARG A 91 0.31 -20.16 16.34
C ARG A 91 1.74 -19.64 16.32
N GLN A 92 2.56 -20.12 15.41
CA GLN A 92 3.97 -19.75 15.27
C GLN A 92 4.19 -18.88 14.03
N ALA A 93 5.23 -18.04 14.03
CA ALA A 93 5.56 -17.14 12.91
C ALA A 93 5.77 -17.94 11.60
N ARG A 94 6.47 -19.07 11.67
CA ARG A 94 6.71 -19.96 10.52
C ARG A 94 5.42 -20.55 9.95
N GLU A 95 4.48 -20.92 10.79
CA GLU A 95 3.17 -21.43 10.36
C GLU A 95 2.36 -20.33 9.67
N ARG A 96 2.46 -19.08 10.15
CA ARG A 96 1.81 -17.92 9.52
C ARG A 96 2.29 -17.68 8.11
N ASP A 97 3.59 -17.78 7.87
CA ASP A 97 4.16 -17.61 6.52
C ASP A 97 3.72 -18.73 5.57
N LEU A 98 3.62 -19.97 6.05
CA LEU A 98 3.09 -21.09 5.26
C LEU A 98 1.62 -20.88 4.88
N VAL A 99 0.78 -20.50 5.85
CA VAL A 99 -0.65 -20.20 5.62
C VAL A 99 -0.79 -19.04 4.64
N THR A 100 -0.01 -17.97 4.84
CA THR A 100 0.01 -16.82 3.95
C THR A 100 0.39 -17.23 2.53
N GLY A 101 1.39 -18.10 2.36
CA GLY A 101 1.81 -18.61 1.05
C GLY A 101 0.73 -19.45 0.36
N VAL A 102 0.00 -20.30 1.10
CA VAL A 102 -1.13 -21.09 0.55
C VAL A 102 -2.27 -20.18 0.10
N VAL A 103 -2.64 -19.19 0.93
CA VAL A 103 -3.70 -18.22 0.61
C VAL A 103 -3.29 -17.36 -0.59
N LEU A 104 -2.03 -16.92 -0.66
CA LEU A 104 -1.46 -16.22 -1.81
C LEU A 104 -1.57 -17.06 -3.09
N GLY A 105 -1.13 -18.30 -3.04
CA GLY A 105 -1.19 -19.20 -4.22
C GLY A 105 -2.61 -19.42 -4.72
N ALA A 106 -3.56 -19.62 -3.81
CA ALA A 106 -4.99 -19.72 -4.14
C ALA A 106 -5.52 -18.43 -4.77
N GLY A 107 -5.17 -17.27 -4.20
CA GLY A 107 -5.56 -15.96 -4.72
C GLY A 107 -5.03 -15.69 -6.12
N LEU A 108 -3.74 -15.94 -6.35
CA LEU A 108 -3.12 -15.81 -7.68
C LEU A 108 -3.74 -16.76 -8.71
N GLY A 109 -4.04 -18.01 -8.31
CA GLY A 109 -4.73 -18.96 -9.18
C GLY A 109 -6.11 -18.46 -9.59
N LEU A 110 -6.89 -17.93 -8.66
CA LEU A 110 -8.19 -17.33 -8.94
C LEU A 110 -8.07 -16.07 -9.80
N ALA A 111 -7.09 -15.19 -9.52
CA ALA A 111 -6.86 -14.01 -10.33
C ALA A 111 -6.53 -14.38 -11.78
N ALA A 112 -5.64 -15.36 -11.98
CA ALA A 112 -5.29 -15.85 -13.30
C ALA A 112 -6.52 -16.43 -14.05
N LEU A 113 -7.36 -17.20 -13.35
CA LEU A 113 -8.59 -17.76 -13.92
C LEU A 113 -9.57 -16.65 -14.34
N PHE A 114 -9.81 -15.67 -13.48
CA PHE A 114 -10.75 -14.59 -13.80
C PHE A 114 -10.22 -13.68 -14.92
N LEU A 115 -8.93 -13.35 -14.92
CA LEU A 115 -8.30 -12.60 -16.01
C LEU A 115 -8.33 -13.37 -17.33
N TYR A 116 -8.16 -14.70 -17.30
CA TYR A 116 -8.32 -15.55 -18.49
C TYR A 116 -9.73 -15.46 -19.06
N PHE A 117 -10.76 -15.58 -18.20
CA PHE A 117 -12.14 -15.41 -18.64
C PHE A 117 -12.43 -14.00 -19.16
N ASP A 118 -11.87 -12.96 -18.54
CA ASP A 118 -12.06 -11.58 -18.97
C ASP A 118 -11.51 -11.36 -20.39
N VAL A 119 -10.30 -11.83 -20.66
CA VAL A 119 -9.68 -11.72 -22.00
C VAL A 119 -10.44 -12.56 -23.04
N THR A 120 -10.91 -13.74 -22.69
CA THR A 120 -11.54 -14.68 -23.64
C THR A 120 -13.01 -14.40 -23.86
N SER A 121 -13.74 -13.88 -22.87
CA SER A 121 -15.21 -13.68 -22.95
C SER A 121 -15.59 -12.24 -23.28
N THR A 122 -14.88 -11.25 -22.73
CA THR A 122 -15.24 -9.82 -22.88
C THR A 122 -14.29 -9.06 -23.80
N SER A 123 -13.21 -9.68 -24.25
CA SER A 123 -12.15 -9.08 -25.08
C SER A 123 -11.52 -7.83 -24.48
N THR A 124 -11.63 -7.65 -23.16
CA THR A 124 -11.10 -6.49 -22.43
C THR A 124 -9.65 -6.75 -21.99
N THR A 125 -8.70 -6.63 -22.92
CA THR A 125 -7.25 -6.75 -22.61
C THR A 125 -6.76 -5.73 -21.59
N GLY A 126 -7.49 -4.62 -21.40
CA GLY A 126 -7.18 -3.58 -20.41
C GLY A 126 -7.37 -3.98 -18.96
N ALA A 127 -8.25 -4.95 -18.66
CA ALA A 127 -8.52 -5.35 -17.28
C ALA A 127 -7.28 -5.93 -16.58
N ALA A 128 -6.53 -6.79 -17.25
CA ALA A 128 -5.29 -7.36 -16.71
C ALA A 128 -4.26 -6.27 -16.38
N ILE A 129 -4.08 -5.30 -17.28
CA ILE A 129 -3.16 -4.18 -17.06
C ILE A 129 -3.63 -3.34 -15.88
N THR A 130 -4.93 -3.03 -15.80
CA THR A 130 -5.51 -2.24 -14.72
C THR A 130 -5.38 -2.92 -13.37
N VAL A 131 -5.65 -4.23 -13.26
CA VAL A 131 -5.55 -4.98 -12.01
C VAL A 131 -4.11 -5.09 -11.55
N MET A 132 -3.17 -5.38 -12.46
CA MET A 132 -1.78 -5.64 -12.09
C MET A 132 -0.96 -4.37 -11.85
N PHE A 133 -1.13 -3.35 -12.71
CA PHE A 133 -0.31 -2.12 -12.70
C PHE A 133 -1.07 -0.89 -12.22
N GLY A 134 -2.37 -1.02 -11.96
CA GLY A 134 -3.22 0.11 -11.62
C GLY A 134 -3.54 1.01 -12.81
N SER A 135 -4.47 1.94 -12.62
CA SER A 135 -4.81 2.93 -13.63
C SER A 135 -5.26 4.23 -12.96
N MET A 136 -4.32 4.87 -12.26
CA MET A 136 -4.62 6.01 -11.39
C MET A 136 -5.36 7.15 -12.11
N PHE A 137 -5.02 7.44 -13.37
CA PHE A 137 -5.71 8.45 -14.18
C PHE A 137 -7.05 7.98 -14.78
N ALA A 138 -7.35 6.68 -14.75
CA ALA A 138 -8.62 6.14 -15.25
C ALA A 138 -9.64 5.86 -14.13
N ILE A 139 -9.34 6.21 -12.89
CA ILE A 139 -10.27 6.09 -11.77
C ILE A 139 -11.38 7.15 -11.95
N PRO A 140 -12.66 6.75 -12.07
CA PRO A 140 -13.75 7.70 -12.21
C PRO A 140 -13.98 8.47 -10.91
N ALA A 141 -14.35 9.73 -11.00
CA ALA A 141 -14.61 10.59 -9.84
C ALA A 141 -15.70 10.01 -8.90
N SER A 142 -16.63 9.23 -9.43
CA SER A 142 -17.65 8.51 -8.66
C SER A 142 -17.09 7.51 -7.64
N MET A 143 -15.83 7.08 -7.79
CA MET A 143 -15.16 6.21 -6.81
C MET A 143 -14.59 6.97 -5.60
N ILE A 144 -14.41 8.28 -5.68
CA ILE A 144 -13.81 9.08 -4.61
C ILE A 144 -14.53 8.87 -3.26
N PRO A 145 -15.87 8.95 -3.17
CA PRO A 145 -16.56 8.79 -1.89
C PRO A 145 -16.33 7.41 -1.26
N LEU A 146 -16.35 6.34 -2.08
CA LEU A 146 -16.11 4.98 -1.61
C LEU A 146 -14.66 4.81 -1.14
N ALA A 147 -13.69 5.29 -1.91
CA ALA A 147 -12.27 5.23 -1.56
C ALA A 147 -11.98 5.99 -0.26
N LEU A 148 -12.57 7.18 -0.09
CA LEU A 148 -12.45 7.95 1.14
C LEU A 148 -13.11 7.24 2.33
N ALA A 149 -14.30 6.67 2.17
CA ALA A 149 -14.97 5.92 3.24
C ALA A 149 -14.12 4.73 3.72
N VAL A 150 -13.56 3.96 2.77
CA VAL A 150 -12.67 2.83 3.07
C VAL A 150 -11.39 3.31 3.75
N GLY A 151 -10.78 4.39 3.26
CA GLY A 151 -9.57 4.98 3.83
C GLY A 151 -9.80 5.50 5.25
N ILE A 152 -10.88 6.24 5.47
CA ILE A 152 -11.26 6.74 6.79
C ILE A 152 -11.53 5.56 7.75
N GLY A 153 -12.24 4.53 7.29
CA GLY A 153 -12.48 3.32 8.09
C GLY A 153 -11.19 2.64 8.53
N ALA A 154 -10.22 2.48 7.64
CA ALA A 154 -8.91 1.93 7.97
C ALA A 154 -8.13 2.80 8.97
N LEU A 155 -8.15 4.12 8.79
CA LEU A 155 -7.49 5.06 9.70
C LEU A 155 -8.13 5.08 11.08
N ILE A 156 -9.47 5.06 11.17
CA ILE A 156 -10.20 4.95 12.44
C ILE A 156 -9.84 3.64 13.15
N ALA A 157 -9.83 2.52 12.42
CA ALA A 157 -9.45 1.22 12.98
C ALA A 157 -8.05 1.27 13.59
N VAL A 158 -7.07 1.82 12.87
CA VAL A 158 -5.70 1.96 13.40
C VAL A 158 -5.63 2.95 14.54
N ALA A 159 -6.35 4.08 14.48
CA ALA A 159 -6.36 5.08 15.54
C ALA A 159 -6.92 4.53 16.87
N VAL A 160 -8.02 3.81 16.80
CA VAL A 160 -8.64 3.13 17.97
C VAL A 160 -7.72 2.05 18.52
N LEU A 161 -7.09 1.30 17.63
CA LEU A 161 -6.20 0.19 17.99
C LEU A 161 -4.76 0.64 18.26
N PHE A 162 -4.42 1.92 18.14
CA PHE A 162 -3.04 2.42 18.17
C PHE A 162 -2.23 1.91 19.36
N ARG A 163 -2.76 2.09 20.57
CA ARG A 163 -2.08 1.67 21.81
C ARG A 163 -1.94 0.15 21.92
N PRO A 164 -3.03 -0.67 21.78
CA PRO A 164 -2.91 -2.12 21.82
C PRO A 164 -2.10 -2.69 20.65
N LEU A 165 -2.15 -2.08 19.46
CA LEU A 165 -1.31 -2.44 18.33
C LEU A 165 0.17 -2.20 18.64
N LEU A 166 0.52 -1.02 19.13
CA LEU A 166 1.89 -0.67 19.46
C LEU A 166 2.46 -1.64 20.52
N LEU A 167 1.71 -1.85 21.60
CA LEU A 167 2.15 -2.74 22.68
C LEU A 167 2.34 -4.19 22.18
N SER A 168 1.35 -4.72 21.44
CA SER A 168 1.40 -6.09 20.91
C SER A 168 2.40 -6.27 19.76
N SER A 169 2.86 -5.17 19.14
CA SER A 169 3.89 -5.21 18.09
C SER A 169 5.31 -5.22 18.68
N LEU A 170 5.49 -4.63 19.87
CA LEU A 170 6.78 -4.58 20.56
C LEU A 170 6.99 -5.82 21.42
N ASP A 171 5.99 -6.18 22.21
CA ASP A 171 6.03 -7.32 23.14
C ASP A 171 4.62 -7.93 23.29
N PRO A 172 4.34 -9.03 22.54
CA PRO A 172 3.05 -9.72 22.61
C PRO A 172 2.75 -10.35 23.98
N GLU A 173 3.77 -10.80 24.70
CA GLU A 173 3.60 -11.44 26.01
C GLU A 173 3.22 -10.40 27.07
N LEU A 174 3.95 -9.28 27.11
CA LEU A 174 3.63 -8.16 27.97
C LEU A 174 2.23 -7.58 27.66
N ALA A 175 1.87 -7.51 26.38
CA ALA A 175 0.53 -7.08 25.97
C ALA A 175 -0.57 -8.00 26.53
N ALA A 176 -0.36 -9.33 26.46
CA ALA A 176 -1.29 -10.33 27.01
C ALA A 176 -1.43 -10.20 28.54
N ILE A 177 -0.33 -10.03 29.27
CA ILE A 177 -0.33 -9.82 30.73
C ILE A 177 -1.12 -8.55 31.09
N ARG A 178 -1.04 -7.49 30.27
CA ARG A 178 -1.81 -6.25 30.44
C ARG A 178 -3.26 -6.33 29.98
N GLY A 179 -3.77 -7.52 29.65
CA GLY A 179 -5.17 -7.76 29.28
C GLY A 179 -5.49 -7.46 27.81
N VAL A 180 -4.48 -7.20 26.95
CA VAL A 180 -4.71 -7.00 25.52
C VAL A 180 -4.99 -8.35 24.87
N ARG A 181 -6.12 -8.47 24.18
CA ARG A 181 -6.45 -9.66 23.39
C ARG A 181 -5.65 -9.65 22.08
N VAL A 182 -4.37 -10.07 22.16
CA VAL A 182 -3.39 -9.99 21.05
C VAL A 182 -3.91 -10.57 19.75
N ARG A 183 -4.68 -11.68 19.81
CA ARG A 183 -5.28 -12.32 18.63
C ARG A 183 -6.33 -11.42 17.96
N VAL A 184 -7.22 -10.81 18.75
CA VAL A 184 -8.26 -9.90 18.22
C VAL A 184 -7.63 -8.66 17.61
N VAL A 185 -6.63 -8.07 18.30
CA VAL A 185 -5.87 -6.92 17.76
C VAL A 185 -5.14 -7.29 16.47
N GLY A 186 -4.58 -8.49 16.40
CA GLY A 186 -3.94 -9.02 15.19
C GLY A 186 -4.91 -9.15 14.01
N PHE A 187 -6.09 -9.72 14.25
CA PHE A 187 -7.13 -9.87 13.23
C PHE A 187 -7.66 -8.51 12.75
N LEU A 188 -7.96 -7.60 13.68
CA LEU A 188 -8.42 -6.25 13.30
C LEU A 188 -7.34 -5.49 12.52
N HIS A 189 -6.05 -5.72 12.81
CA HIS A 189 -4.97 -5.19 12.00
C HIS A 189 -4.93 -5.79 10.59
N LEU A 190 -5.15 -7.12 10.45
CA LEU A 190 -5.25 -7.76 9.13
C LEU A 190 -6.42 -7.20 8.31
N LEU A 191 -7.55 -6.87 8.95
CA LEU A 191 -8.67 -6.20 8.28
C LEU A 191 -8.29 -4.77 7.83
N ALA A 192 -7.63 -4.00 8.70
CA ALA A 192 -7.13 -2.67 8.33
C ALA A 192 -6.11 -2.75 7.18
N LEU A 193 -5.26 -3.78 7.20
CA LEU A 193 -4.32 -4.09 6.14
C LEU A 193 -5.03 -4.45 4.82
N ALA A 194 -6.09 -5.25 4.87
CA ALA A 194 -6.92 -5.59 3.72
C ALA A 194 -7.54 -4.33 3.07
N LEU A 195 -8.04 -3.39 3.89
CA LEU A 195 -8.56 -2.11 3.40
C LEU A 195 -7.46 -1.26 2.73
N ALA A 196 -6.30 -1.13 3.37
CA ALA A 196 -5.16 -0.36 2.85
C ALA A 196 -4.66 -0.93 1.53
N VAL A 197 -4.50 -2.25 1.46
CA VAL A 197 -4.03 -2.96 0.27
C VAL A 197 -5.01 -2.83 -0.89
N SER A 198 -6.33 -2.94 -0.64
CA SER A 198 -7.35 -2.77 -1.69
C SER A 198 -7.32 -1.37 -2.30
N LEU A 199 -7.13 -0.32 -1.48
CA LEU A 199 -6.96 1.04 -1.97
C LEU A 199 -5.68 1.21 -2.78
N SER A 200 -4.57 0.62 -2.33
CA SER A 200 -3.31 0.68 -3.06
C SER A 200 -3.36 -0.12 -4.36
N ALA A 201 -4.03 -1.28 -4.36
CA ALA A 201 -4.14 -2.13 -5.53
C ALA A 201 -4.90 -1.46 -6.68
N ILE A 202 -5.99 -0.73 -6.40
CA ILE A 202 -6.71 0.00 -7.45
C ILE A 202 -5.93 1.21 -8.00
N THR A 203 -5.05 1.81 -7.19
CA THR A 203 -4.27 3.00 -7.58
C THR A 203 -2.98 2.64 -8.29
N VAL A 204 -2.13 1.86 -7.64
CA VAL A 204 -0.76 1.53 -8.09
C VAL A 204 -0.68 0.13 -8.73
N GLY A 205 -1.76 -0.66 -8.58
CA GLY A 205 -1.83 -2.06 -9.02
C GLY A 205 -1.45 -3.05 -7.93
N ALA A 206 -1.95 -4.29 -8.06
CA ALA A 206 -1.72 -5.33 -7.06
C ALA A 206 -0.23 -5.63 -6.87
N ILE A 207 0.53 -5.78 -7.96
CA ILE A 207 1.97 -6.12 -7.94
C ILE A 207 2.78 -5.07 -7.16
N LEU A 208 2.46 -3.78 -7.36
CA LEU A 208 3.28 -2.66 -6.86
C LEU A 208 2.73 -2.05 -5.56
N SER A 209 1.53 -2.45 -5.13
CA SER A 209 0.88 -1.96 -3.91
C SER A 209 1.71 -2.20 -2.65
N THR A 210 2.45 -3.31 -2.60
CA THR A 210 3.36 -3.67 -1.52
C THR A 210 4.49 -2.66 -1.33
N ALA A 211 4.99 -2.08 -2.42
CA ALA A 211 6.03 -1.05 -2.34
C ALA A 211 5.51 0.22 -1.64
N LEU A 212 4.27 0.62 -1.91
CA LEU A 212 3.62 1.76 -1.26
C LEU A 212 3.30 1.47 0.22
N LEU A 213 2.96 0.23 0.55
CA LEU A 213 2.68 -0.19 1.93
C LEU A 213 3.95 -0.26 2.79
N ILE A 214 5.00 -0.93 2.29
CA ILE A 214 6.19 -1.27 3.06
C ILE A 214 7.27 -0.21 2.96
N GLY A 215 7.48 0.35 1.77
CA GLY A 215 8.61 1.26 1.50
C GLY A 215 8.64 2.50 2.38
N PRO A 216 7.59 3.34 2.38
CA PRO A 216 7.51 4.51 3.25
C PRO A 216 7.63 4.17 4.73
N ALA A 217 7.02 3.05 5.17
CA ALA A 217 7.08 2.56 6.54
C ALA A 217 8.50 2.14 6.94
N ALA A 218 9.19 1.40 6.08
CA ALA A 218 10.57 0.97 6.32
C ALA A 218 11.54 2.17 6.39
N ILE A 219 11.36 3.18 5.52
CA ILE A 219 12.14 4.42 5.56
C ILE A 219 11.86 5.17 6.87
N ALA A 220 10.60 5.34 7.23
CA ALA A 220 10.20 6.07 8.42
C ALA A 220 10.72 5.41 9.71
N LEU A 221 10.65 4.08 9.81
CA LEU A 221 11.14 3.32 10.96
C LEU A 221 12.66 3.42 11.14
N ARG A 222 13.43 3.61 10.05
CA ARG A 222 14.89 3.83 10.12
C ARG A 222 15.26 5.22 10.62
N VAL A 223 14.43 6.22 10.31
CA VAL A 223 14.74 7.63 10.58
C VAL A 223 14.11 8.11 11.88
N ALA A 224 12.89 7.68 12.19
CA ALA A 224 12.14 8.14 13.35
C ALA A 224 12.63 7.50 14.65
N LYS A 225 12.75 8.32 15.69
CA LYS A 225 13.14 7.85 17.03
C LYS A 225 11.94 7.36 17.88
N ARG A 226 10.72 7.70 17.49
CA ARG A 226 9.47 7.38 18.23
C ARG A 226 8.46 6.77 17.27
N PRO A 227 7.71 5.73 17.68
CA PRO A 227 6.73 5.06 16.80
C PRO A 227 5.66 6.02 16.24
N GLY A 228 5.16 6.96 17.03
CA GLY A 228 4.18 7.95 16.55
C GLY A 228 4.73 8.85 15.43
N TRP A 229 6.00 9.25 15.53
CA TRP A 229 6.67 9.98 14.45
C TRP A 229 6.93 9.11 13.22
N ALA A 230 7.20 7.81 13.42
CA ALA A 230 7.34 6.86 12.30
C ALA A 230 6.04 6.80 11.48
N VAL A 231 4.87 6.73 12.14
CA VAL A 231 3.57 6.72 11.46
C VAL A 231 3.33 8.01 10.67
N ALA A 232 3.55 9.18 11.27
CA ALA A 232 3.38 10.45 10.59
C ALA A 232 4.35 10.60 9.40
N LEU A 233 5.63 10.26 9.61
CA LEU A 233 6.65 10.34 8.57
C LEU A 233 6.38 9.36 7.43
N SER A 234 5.95 8.14 7.72
CA SER A 234 5.56 7.15 6.72
C SER A 234 4.41 7.64 5.85
N ALA A 235 3.36 8.20 6.46
CA ALA A 235 2.24 8.79 5.74
C ALA A 235 2.68 9.94 4.83
N LEU A 236 3.52 10.85 5.34
CA LEU A 236 4.05 11.98 4.56
C LEU A 236 4.92 11.51 3.38
N ILE A 237 5.82 10.55 3.60
CA ILE A 237 6.64 9.97 2.54
C ILE A 237 5.74 9.29 1.50
N GLY A 238 4.76 8.48 1.94
CA GLY A 238 3.82 7.81 1.05
C GLY A 238 3.06 8.78 0.15
N VAL A 239 2.48 9.83 0.72
CA VAL A 239 1.78 10.89 -0.03
C VAL A 239 2.74 11.61 -0.97
N GLY A 240 3.93 12.00 -0.49
CA GLY A 240 4.93 12.72 -1.28
C GLY A 240 5.41 11.92 -2.50
N VAL A 241 5.72 10.63 -2.35
CA VAL A 241 6.15 9.78 -3.47
C VAL A 241 5.00 9.51 -4.45
N THR A 242 3.77 9.41 -3.95
CA THR A 242 2.60 9.21 -4.81
C THR A 242 2.30 10.46 -5.63
N TRP A 243 2.25 11.62 -5.02
CA TRP A 243 2.03 12.89 -5.73
C TRP A 243 3.18 13.21 -6.68
N GLY A 244 4.44 12.96 -6.28
CA GLY A 244 5.60 13.08 -7.17
C GLY A 244 5.53 12.10 -8.34
N GLY A 245 5.08 10.87 -8.10
CA GLY A 245 4.86 9.87 -9.15
C GLY A 245 3.77 10.26 -10.14
N ILE A 246 2.66 10.86 -9.66
CA ILE A 246 1.57 11.38 -10.51
C ILE A 246 2.08 12.52 -11.40
N LEU A 247 2.86 13.45 -10.82
CA LEU A 247 3.46 14.55 -11.56
C LEU A 247 4.39 14.04 -12.65
N LEU A 248 5.35 13.17 -12.32
CA LEU A 248 6.31 12.62 -13.27
C LEU A 248 5.62 11.78 -14.36
N ALA A 249 4.56 11.06 -14.03
CA ALA A 249 3.79 10.30 -15.00
C ALA A 249 3.05 11.21 -15.98
N TYR A 250 2.46 12.30 -15.48
CA TYR A 250 1.83 13.32 -16.33
C TYR A 250 2.85 13.96 -17.28
N ASP A 251 4.00 14.40 -16.77
CA ASP A 251 5.05 15.02 -17.56
C ASP A 251 5.67 14.05 -18.57
N SER A 252 5.71 12.74 -18.27
CA SER A 252 6.27 11.72 -19.16
C SER A 252 5.56 11.62 -20.51
N TYR A 253 4.29 12.04 -20.58
CA TYR A 253 3.54 12.12 -21.84
C TYR A 253 4.15 13.12 -22.84
N TYR A 254 4.79 14.17 -22.33
CA TYR A 254 5.47 15.19 -23.14
C TYR A 254 6.90 14.77 -23.49
N TRP A 255 7.54 13.91 -22.69
CA TRP A 255 8.89 13.39 -22.99
C TRP A 255 8.86 12.36 -24.11
N THR A 256 7.82 11.55 -24.16
CA THR A 256 7.61 10.51 -25.18
C THR A 256 6.26 10.75 -25.86
N PRO A 257 6.22 11.46 -27.00
CA PRO A 257 4.98 11.90 -27.62
C PRO A 257 3.95 10.78 -27.79
N GLY A 258 2.79 10.94 -27.12
CA GLY A 258 1.67 10.01 -27.18
C GLY A 258 1.79 8.75 -26.32
N ARG A 259 2.82 8.61 -25.46
CA ARG A 259 3.00 7.45 -24.58
C ARG A 259 3.40 7.89 -23.17
N GLY A 260 2.42 8.08 -22.29
CA GLY A 260 2.69 8.30 -20.86
C GLY A 260 3.19 7.02 -20.17
N TRP A 261 4.13 7.18 -19.24
CA TRP A 261 4.65 6.07 -18.44
C TRP A 261 3.73 5.81 -17.24
N PRO A 262 3.64 4.55 -16.76
CA PRO A 262 2.76 4.23 -15.63
C PRO A 262 3.14 5.00 -14.36
N VAL A 263 2.15 5.55 -13.65
CA VAL A 263 2.36 6.22 -12.35
C VAL A 263 3.06 5.30 -11.36
N SER A 264 2.68 4.04 -11.36
CA SER A 264 3.22 3.00 -10.50
C SER A 264 4.73 2.83 -10.62
N PHE A 265 5.28 2.95 -11.83
CA PHE A 265 6.74 2.92 -12.06
C PHE A 265 7.45 4.06 -11.31
N PHE A 266 6.95 5.28 -11.42
CA PHE A 266 7.55 6.44 -10.76
C PHE A 266 7.43 6.34 -9.24
N VAL A 267 6.26 5.94 -8.71
CA VAL A 267 6.05 5.76 -7.27
C VAL A 267 7.04 4.76 -6.70
N VAL A 268 7.17 3.58 -7.33
CA VAL A 268 8.09 2.54 -6.85
C VAL A 268 9.56 2.98 -6.96
N THR A 269 9.92 3.66 -8.04
CA THR A 269 11.27 4.20 -8.23
C THR A 269 11.62 5.23 -7.16
N LEU A 270 10.70 6.17 -6.87
CA LEU A 270 10.89 7.16 -5.83
C LEU A 270 11.03 6.52 -4.44
N VAL A 271 10.17 5.54 -4.12
CA VAL A 271 10.28 4.77 -2.88
C VAL A 271 11.64 4.07 -2.77
N PHE A 272 12.08 3.41 -3.85
CA PHE A 272 13.36 2.71 -3.87
C PHE A 272 14.54 3.66 -3.66
N VAL A 273 14.57 4.78 -4.37
CA VAL A 273 15.62 5.80 -4.23
C VAL A 273 15.68 6.34 -2.80
N LEU A 274 14.53 6.71 -2.22
CA LEU A 274 14.46 7.21 -0.85
C LEU A 274 14.89 6.13 0.17
N TYR A 275 14.55 4.86 -0.07
CA TYR A 275 14.97 3.74 0.78
C TYR A 275 16.49 3.56 0.79
N VAL A 276 17.13 3.63 -0.38
CA VAL A 276 18.59 3.54 -0.51
C VAL A 276 19.28 4.72 0.19
N ILE A 277 18.76 5.94 -0.01
CA ILE A 277 19.30 7.15 0.63
C ILE A 277 19.17 7.05 2.17
N SER A 278 18.01 6.59 2.66
CA SER A 278 17.78 6.43 4.11
C SER A 278 18.71 5.41 4.77
N GLY A 279 19.12 4.37 4.05
CA GLY A 279 20.07 3.37 4.52
C GLY A 279 21.45 3.95 4.81
N ARG A 280 21.94 4.85 3.96
CA ARG A 280 23.22 5.55 4.17
C ARG A 280 23.17 6.51 5.36
N ALA A 281 22.04 7.17 5.59
CA ALA A 281 21.86 8.06 6.73
C ALA A 281 21.83 7.30 8.07
N GLY A 282 21.27 6.08 8.12
CA GLY A 282 21.27 5.21 9.30
C GLY A 282 22.68 4.73 9.66
N GLN A 283 23.44 4.24 8.70
CA GLN A 283 24.82 3.77 8.91
C GLN A 283 25.77 4.86 9.40
N ASN A 284 25.60 6.09 8.91
CA ASN A 284 26.40 7.22 9.38
C ASN A 284 26.11 7.57 10.85
N ARG A 285 24.85 7.44 11.30
CA ARG A 285 24.48 7.66 12.70
C ARG A 285 25.06 6.60 13.64
N GLU A 286 25.04 5.33 13.25
CA GLU A 286 25.64 4.24 14.03
C GLU A 286 27.15 4.41 14.14
N ARG A 287 27.82 4.84 13.06
CA ARG A 287 29.27 5.14 13.08
C ARG A 287 29.63 6.31 13.97
N ILE A 288 28.82 7.37 13.98
CA ILE A 288 29.03 8.54 14.86
C ILE A 288 28.81 8.12 16.32
N ALA A 289 27.72 7.43 16.64
CA ALA A 289 27.44 6.95 18.00
C ALA A 289 28.50 5.96 18.52
N ALA A 290 29.02 5.08 17.66
CA ALA A 290 30.13 4.17 18.05
C ALA A 290 31.45 4.92 18.28
N ARG A 291 31.68 6.02 17.58
CA ARG A 291 32.86 6.86 17.75
C ARG A 291 32.81 7.63 19.07
N ASP A 292 31.64 8.20 19.40
CA ASP A 292 31.40 8.94 20.65
C ASP A 292 31.51 8.03 21.91
N LEU A 293 31.21 6.71 21.77
CA LEU A 293 31.35 5.73 22.84
C LEU A 293 32.76 5.14 22.93
N GLY A 294 33.58 5.26 21.89
CA GLY A 294 34.98 4.80 21.88
C GLY A 294 35.98 5.85 22.30
N GLU A 295 35.60 7.11 22.44
CA GLU A 295 36.42 8.22 22.93
C GLU A 295 36.11 8.57 24.41
N ALA A 296 35.21 7.85 25.09
CA ALA A 296 34.90 7.94 26.52
C ALA A 296 35.43 6.73 27.28
#